data_08a9dc3f4feeb1a8a8ab10c16b638692
#
_entry.id   08a9dc3f4feeb1a8a8ab10c16b638692
#
_cell.length_a   1.000
_cell.length_b   1.000
_cell.length_c   1.000
_cell.angle_alpha   90.00
_cell.angle_beta   90.00
_cell.angle_gamma   90.00
#
_symmetry.space_group_name_H-M   'P 1'
#
loop_
_entity.id
_entity.type
_entity.pdbx_description
1 polymer ?
#
loop_
_entity_poly.entity_id
_entity_poly.type
_entity_poly.pdbx_seq_one_letter_code
_entity_poly.pdbx_strand_id
1 'polypeptide(L)'
;MYKRQSYIRPGGVHQDLPDGLLEDIGLWADQFDTFINDVETLLTENRIFKQRTVDIGVVSRDEALSLGFSGVLLRASGVKWDLRKSQPYEVYEKLDFDIPIGKTGDCYARYLVRMEEMRQSLKLIKQVVNEIPNGDYITEDKKIAPPKRSEMKGSMEALIHHFKLYTEGFRPPRGRTYTCVEAPKGEFGVILESDGSNKPYRCKIRAPGFYSLAALDHLSKGHMLADSVAIIGSLDIVFGEID
;
A
#
# COMPACT_ATOMS: atom_id res chain seq x y z
N MET A 1 -6.63 16.70 3.71
CA MET A 1 -7.11 15.62 2.84
C MET A 1 -6.78 15.84 1.35
N TYR A 2 -6.56 17.05 0.88
CA TYR A 2 -6.20 17.35 -0.52
C TYR A 2 -4.73 17.07 -0.87
N LYS A 3 -3.86 16.77 0.10
CA LYS A 3 -2.40 16.66 -0.08
C LYS A 3 -1.93 15.42 -0.82
N ARG A 4 -2.77 14.37 -0.98
CA ARG A 4 -2.41 13.12 -1.66
C ARG A 4 -3.09 12.93 -3.01
N GLN A 5 -4.07 13.76 -3.32
CA GLN A 5 -4.78 13.69 -4.60
C GLN A 5 -3.94 14.32 -5.71
N SER A 6 -3.94 13.68 -6.85
CA SER A 6 -3.32 14.19 -8.08
C SER A 6 -1.80 14.31 -8.07
N TYR A 7 -1.06 13.75 -7.10
CA TYR A 7 0.40 13.73 -7.15
C TYR A 7 0.87 12.66 -8.15
N ILE A 8 0.43 11.42 -7.99
CA ILE A 8 0.69 10.33 -8.94
C ILE A 8 -0.33 10.43 -10.07
N ARG A 9 0.15 10.49 -11.32
CA ARG A 9 -0.66 10.70 -12.52
C ARG A 9 -0.26 9.72 -13.62
N PRO A 10 -1.11 9.46 -14.61
CA PRO A 10 -0.68 8.79 -15.83
C PRO A 10 0.54 9.51 -16.43
N GLY A 11 1.61 8.73 -16.63
CA GLY A 11 2.86 9.25 -17.18
C GLY A 11 3.88 9.78 -16.17
N GLY A 12 3.61 9.73 -14.85
CA GLY A 12 4.57 10.14 -13.82
C GLY A 12 3.96 10.83 -12.61
N VAL A 13 4.61 11.86 -12.09
CA VAL A 13 4.15 12.63 -10.94
C VAL A 13 3.88 14.09 -11.30
N HIS A 14 3.12 14.78 -10.47
CA HIS A 14 2.69 16.15 -10.75
C HIS A 14 3.84 17.16 -10.78
N GLN A 15 4.80 17.01 -9.88
CA GLN A 15 5.95 17.89 -9.74
C GLN A 15 7.14 17.12 -9.18
N ASP A 16 8.31 17.62 -9.45
CA ASP A 16 9.55 17.08 -8.90
C ASP A 16 9.65 17.28 -7.40
N LEU A 17 10.56 16.55 -6.75
CA LEU A 17 10.82 16.68 -5.32
C LEU A 17 11.36 18.09 -5.02
N PRO A 18 10.83 18.77 -3.99
CA PRO A 18 11.42 20.01 -3.52
C PRO A 18 12.86 19.82 -3.03
N ASP A 19 13.69 20.84 -3.20
CA ASP A 19 15.05 20.85 -2.65
C ASP A 19 15.04 20.61 -1.14
N GLY A 20 15.95 19.76 -0.65
CA GLY A 20 16.06 19.40 0.77
C GLY A 20 15.09 18.34 1.27
N LEU A 21 14.06 17.95 0.49
CA LEU A 21 13.08 16.95 0.94
C LEU A 21 13.70 15.58 1.22
N LEU A 22 14.69 15.16 0.42
CA LEU A 22 15.36 13.87 0.63
C LEU A 22 16.14 13.85 1.94
N GLU A 23 16.77 14.96 2.30
CA GLU A 23 17.48 15.12 3.59
C GLU A 23 16.48 15.06 4.75
N ASP A 24 15.35 15.76 4.65
CA ASP A 24 14.29 15.72 5.65
C ASP A 24 13.71 14.32 5.84
N ILE A 25 13.52 13.56 4.76
CA ILE A 25 13.05 12.16 4.82
C ILE A 25 14.10 11.29 5.51
N GLY A 26 15.40 11.46 5.22
CA GLY A 26 16.48 10.74 5.88
C GLY A 26 16.50 10.98 7.39
N LEU A 27 16.47 12.24 7.81
CA LEU A 27 16.40 12.64 9.21
C LEU A 27 15.15 12.09 9.92
N TRP A 28 14.01 12.16 9.27
CA TRP A 28 12.78 11.58 9.80
C TRP A 28 12.88 10.06 9.97
N ALA A 29 13.47 9.36 9.00
CA ALA A 29 13.63 7.91 9.07
C ALA A 29 14.53 7.48 10.26
N ASP A 30 15.55 8.26 10.58
CA ASP A 30 16.39 8.01 11.75
C ASP A 30 15.66 8.25 13.08
N GLN A 31 14.84 9.29 13.16
CA GLN A 31 14.01 9.57 14.33
C GLN A 31 12.90 8.52 14.52
N PHE A 32 12.32 8.03 13.43
CA PHE A 32 11.24 7.07 13.50
C PHE A 32 11.66 5.69 14.02
N ASP A 33 12.91 5.30 13.85
CA ASP A 33 13.45 4.07 14.45
C ASP A 33 13.43 4.14 15.99
N THR A 34 13.76 5.29 16.56
CA THR A 34 13.64 5.53 18.01
C THR A 34 12.18 5.41 18.46
N PHE A 35 11.24 5.98 17.71
CA PHE A 35 9.82 5.87 18.00
C PHE A 35 9.32 4.41 17.99
N ILE A 36 9.78 3.57 17.05
CA ILE A 36 9.45 2.14 17.04
C ILE A 36 9.92 1.47 18.34
N ASN A 37 11.14 1.75 18.79
CA ASN A 37 11.69 1.19 20.01
C ASN A 37 10.92 1.64 21.26
N ASP A 38 10.47 2.89 21.33
CA ASP A 38 9.63 3.40 22.41
C ASP A 38 8.28 2.68 22.47
N VAL A 39 7.64 2.45 21.33
CA VAL A 39 6.39 1.70 21.23
C VAL A 39 6.58 0.24 21.68
N GLU A 40 7.66 -0.41 21.27
CA GLU A 40 7.96 -1.78 21.70
C GLU A 40 8.21 -1.88 23.20
N THR A 41 8.94 -0.94 23.76
CA THR A 41 9.18 -0.87 25.22
C THR A 41 7.88 -0.76 25.99
N LEU A 42 6.90 -0.01 25.45
CA LEU A 42 5.61 0.19 26.08
C LEU A 42 4.69 -1.03 25.94
N LEU A 43 4.67 -1.70 24.79
CA LEU A 43 3.63 -2.68 24.44
C LEU A 43 4.14 -4.12 24.38
N THR A 44 5.31 -4.39 23.79
CA THR A 44 5.71 -5.75 23.43
C THR A 44 5.82 -6.66 24.65
N GLU A 45 6.43 -6.19 25.73
CA GLU A 45 6.56 -6.97 26.97
C GLU A 45 5.47 -6.66 28.00
N ASN A 46 4.52 -5.80 27.67
CA ASN A 46 3.44 -5.44 28.58
C ASN A 46 2.51 -6.62 28.84
N ARG A 47 2.39 -7.01 30.11
CA ARG A 47 1.57 -8.17 30.53
C ARG A 47 0.09 -8.02 30.12
N ILE A 48 -0.47 -6.82 30.26
CA ILE A 48 -1.86 -6.56 29.92
C ILE A 48 -2.07 -6.69 28.41
N PHE A 49 -1.17 -6.11 27.61
CA PHE A 49 -1.23 -6.21 26.17
C PHE A 49 -1.12 -7.66 25.68
N LYS A 50 -0.17 -8.42 26.23
CA LYS A 50 -0.05 -9.86 25.91
C LYS A 50 -1.31 -10.64 26.28
N GLN A 51 -1.88 -10.43 27.46
CA GLN A 51 -3.11 -11.10 27.87
C GLN A 51 -4.32 -10.77 26.99
N ARG A 52 -4.31 -9.62 26.30
CA ARG A 52 -5.40 -9.17 25.43
C ARG A 52 -5.18 -9.48 23.94
N THR A 53 -4.04 -10.06 23.56
CA THR A 53 -3.68 -10.28 22.15
C THR A 53 -3.13 -11.67 21.85
N VAL A 54 -2.50 -12.34 22.82
CA VAL A 54 -2.01 -13.72 22.65
C VAL A 54 -3.19 -14.69 22.66
N ASP A 55 -3.19 -15.63 21.74
CA ASP A 55 -4.25 -16.64 21.52
C ASP A 55 -5.64 -16.04 21.22
N ILE A 56 -5.72 -14.78 20.86
CA ILE A 56 -6.96 -14.09 20.46
C ILE A 56 -7.04 -13.97 18.94
N GLY A 57 -8.17 -14.42 18.36
CA GLY A 57 -8.40 -14.36 16.92
C GLY A 57 -7.35 -15.14 16.12
N VAL A 58 -7.03 -16.34 16.55
CA VAL A 58 -6.06 -17.24 15.89
C VAL A 58 -6.59 -17.70 14.54
N VAL A 59 -5.73 -17.64 13.53
CA VAL A 59 -6.01 -18.15 12.19
C VAL A 59 -4.88 -19.06 11.74
N SER A 60 -5.22 -20.30 11.45
CA SER A 60 -4.26 -21.26 10.90
C SER A 60 -3.87 -20.87 9.46
N ARG A 61 -2.78 -21.46 8.98
CA ARG A 61 -2.29 -21.23 7.61
C ARG A 61 -3.37 -21.54 6.55
N ASP A 62 -4.03 -22.68 6.69
CA ASP A 62 -5.00 -23.16 5.69
C ASP A 62 -6.28 -22.34 5.71
N GLU A 63 -6.72 -21.92 6.90
CA GLU A 63 -7.83 -20.98 7.06
C GLU A 63 -7.51 -19.61 6.47
N ALA A 64 -6.30 -19.07 6.71
CA ALA A 64 -5.88 -17.79 6.15
C ALA A 64 -5.92 -17.80 4.61
N LEU A 65 -5.51 -18.90 4.00
CA LEU A 65 -5.59 -19.08 2.55
C LEU A 65 -7.04 -19.20 2.06
N SER A 66 -7.88 -19.96 2.77
CA SER A 66 -9.29 -20.15 2.40
C SER A 66 -10.13 -18.87 2.54
N LEU A 67 -9.82 -18.03 3.53
CA LEU A 67 -10.43 -16.73 3.76
C LEU A 67 -9.94 -15.65 2.79
N GLY A 68 -8.94 -15.95 1.96
CA GLY A 68 -8.37 -15.01 1.00
C GLY A 68 -7.54 -13.90 1.63
N PHE A 69 -6.94 -14.14 2.79
CA PHE A 69 -6.04 -13.19 3.45
C PHE A 69 -4.81 -12.89 2.62
N SER A 70 -4.29 -11.72 2.78
CA SER A 70 -3.03 -11.25 2.18
C SER A 70 -2.30 -10.34 3.16
N GLY A 71 -1.06 -9.97 2.82
CA GLY A 71 -0.26 -9.07 3.64
C GLY A 71 0.05 -9.62 5.02
N VAL A 72 0.00 -8.75 6.01
CA VAL A 72 0.34 -9.05 7.41
C VAL A 72 -0.47 -10.21 7.97
N LEU A 73 -1.76 -10.30 7.66
CA LEU A 73 -2.63 -11.36 8.17
C LEU A 73 -2.17 -12.73 7.70
N LEU A 74 -1.81 -12.84 6.45
CA LEU A 74 -1.30 -14.08 5.87
C LEU A 74 0.11 -14.41 6.39
N ARG A 75 0.99 -13.41 6.50
CA ARG A 75 2.35 -13.58 7.02
C ARG A 75 2.36 -13.94 8.52
N ALA A 76 1.46 -13.41 9.31
CA ALA A 76 1.31 -13.77 10.72
C ALA A 76 0.91 -15.25 10.91
N SER A 77 0.17 -15.82 9.96
CA SER A 77 -0.20 -17.26 9.92
C SER A 77 0.88 -18.17 9.29
N GLY A 78 2.10 -17.67 9.09
CA GLY A 78 3.25 -18.46 8.68
C GLY A 78 3.45 -18.62 7.15
N VAL A 79 2.74 -17.86 6.33
CA VAL A 79 2.90 -17.90 4.87
C VAL A 79 3.84 -16.80 4.39
N LYS A 80 4.96 -17.18 3.79
CA LYS A 80 5.93 -16.24 3.21
C LYS A 80 5.46 -15.76 1.84
N TRP A 81 4.51 -14.84 1.84
CA TRP A 81 3.98 -14.23 0.61
C TRP A 81 4.07 -12.71 0.67
N ASP A 82 4.72 -12.13 -0.32
CA ASP A 82 4.84 -10.69 -0.52
C ASP A 82 5.03 -10.41 -2.01
N LEU A 83 4.18 -9.60 -2.60
CA LEU A 83 4.20 -9.28 -4.03
C LEU A 83 5.49 -8.56 -4.44
N ARG A 84 6.09 -7.78 -3.55
CA ARG A 84 7.34 -7.07 -3.81
C ARG A 84 8.52 -8.01 -4.08
N LYS A 85 8.44 -9.27 -3.61
CA LYS A 85 9.46 -10.32 -3.84
C LYS A 85 8.99 -11.40 -4.82
N SER A 86 7.69 -11.76 -4.81
CA SER A 86 7.17 -12.84 -5.66
C SER A 86 6.89 -12.38 -7.09
N GLN A 87 6.46 -11.12 -7.26
CA GLN A 87 6.18 -10.47 -8.54
C GLN A 87 6.69 -9.02 -8.46
N PRO A 88 8.01 -8.80 -8.46
CA PRO A 88 8.60 -7.48 -8.29
C PRO A 88 8.04 -6.47 -9.29
N TYR A 89 7.75 -5.28 -8.81
CA TYR A 89 7.32 -4.15 -9.60
C TYR A 89 8.14 -2.93 -9.21
N GLU A 90 8.16 -1.90 -10.06
CA GLU A 90 8.97 -0.69 -9.89
C GLU A 90 10.46 -1.05 -9.65
N VAL A 91 11.03 -0.58 -8.55
CA VAL A 91 12.43 -0.78 -8.20
C VAL A 91 12.66 -1.88 -7.16
N TYR A 92 11.61 -2.58 -6.71
CA TYR A 92 11.72 -3.56 -5.61
C TYR A 92 12.70 -4.70 -5.87
N GLU A 93 12.95 -5.06 -7.12
CA GLU A 93 13.94 -6.07 -7.49
C GLU A 93 15.37 -5.70 -7.07
N LYS A 94 15.66 -4.39 -7.04
CA LYS A 94 16.98 -3.86 -6.68
C LYS A 94 17.16 -3.63 -5.18
N LEU A 95 16.06 -3.60 -4.42
CA LEU A 95 16.06 -3.26 -3.02
C LEU A 95 16.22 -4.49 -2.13
N ASP A 96 17.01 -4.35 -1.07
CA ASP A 96 17.25 -5.39 -0.07
C ASP A 96 16.35 -5.20 1.14
N PHE A 97 15.48 -6.18 1.40
CA PHE A 97 14.61 -6.26 2.57
C PHE A 97 14.20 -7.69 2.86
N ASP A 98 13.80 -7.97 4.09
CA ASP A 98 13.30 -9.27 4.52
C ASP A 98 11.78 -9.26 4.66
N ILE A 99 11.17 -10.45 4.52
CA ILE A 99 9.73 -10.65 4.73
C ILE A 99 9.54 -11.24 6.12
N PRO A 100 9.02 -10.46 7.10
CA PRO A 100 8.75 -10.99 8.43
C PRO A 100 7.58 -11.98 8.41
N ILE A 101 7.72 -13.06 9.19
CA ILE A 101 6.77 -14.16 9.24
C ILE A 101 6.47 -14.49 10.70
N GLY A 102 5.17 -14.49 11.06
CA GLY A 102 4.67 -15.01 12.32
C GLY A 102 4.50 -16.53 12.30
N LYS A 103 4.08 -17.08 13.43
CA LYS A 103 3.85 -18.54 13.59
C LYS A 103 2.47 -18.87 14.13
N THR A 104 1.92 -18.02 15.02
CA THR A 104 0.71 -18.31 15.78
C THR A 104 -0.57 -17.85 15.10
N GLY A 105 -0.48 -16.85 14.21
CA GLY A 105 -1.65 -16.32 13.52
C GLY A 105 -2.65 -15.57 14.40
N ASP A 106 -2.28 -15.19 15.63
CA ASP A 106 -3.08 -14.45 16.58
C ASP A 106 -2.89 -12.91 16.44
N CYS A 107 -3.62 -12.14 17.22
CA CYS A 107 -3.49 -10.68 17.24
C CYS A 107 -2.07 -10.23 17.61
N TYR A 108 -1.41 -10.96 18.52
CA TYR A 108 -0.05 -10.63 18.94
C TYR A 108 0.98 -10.86 17.83
N ALA A 109 0.89 -11.99 17.11
CA ALA A 109 1.75 -12.25 15.96
C ALA A 109 1.56 -11.19 14.85
N ARG A 110 0.32 -10.76 14.60
CA ARG A 110 0.04 -9.67 13.65
C ARG A 110 0.68 -8.36 14.08
N TYR A 111 0.68 -8.05 15.36
CA TYR A 111 1.36 -6.90 15.92
C TYR A 111 2.88 -7.00 15.70
N LEU A 112 3.50 -8.11 16.07
CA LEU A 112 4.94 -8.31 15.91
C LEU A 112 5.40 -8.22 14.45
N VAL A 113 4.64 -8.83 13.52
CA VAL A 113 4.92 -8.73 12.08
C VAL A 113 4.86 -7.28 11.61
N ARG A 114 3.87 -6.47 12.05
CA ARG A 114 3.80 -5.05 11.70
C ARG A 114 4.95 -4.23 12.24
N MET A 115 5.41 -4.51 13.46
CA MET A 115 6.56 -3.82 14.04
C MET A 115 7.81 -4.08 13.19
N GLU A 116 8.05 -5.33 12.81
CA GLU A 116 9.18 -5.67 11.96
C GLU A 116 9.02 -5.13 10.53
N GLU A 117 7.82 -5.13 9.96
CA GLU A 117 7.56 -4.50 8.65
C GLU A 117 7.84 -3.00 8.63
N MET A 118 7.60 -2.29 9.73
CA MET A 118 7.98 -0.88 9.84
C MET A 118 9.49 -0.71 9.77
N ARG A 119 10.29 -1.58 10.42
CA ARG A 119 11.76 -1.56 10.31
C ARG A 119 12.24 -1.87 8.90
N GLN A 120 11.66 -2.88 8.26
CA GLN A 120 11.97 -3.19 6.86
C GLN A 120 11.60 -2.04 5.93
N SER A 121 10.50 -1.34 6.19
CA SER A 121 10.09 -0.15 5.42
C SER A 121 11.07 1.02 5.60
N LEU A 122 11.61 1.23 6.81
CA LEU A 122 12.66 2.22 7.04
C LEU A 122 13.96 1.87 6.28
N LYS A 123 14.33 0.58 6.27
CA LYS A 123 15.47 0.10 5.48
C LYS A 123 15.29 0.40 4.00
N LEU A 124 14.08 0.18 3.47
CA LEU A 124 13.74 0.50 2.08
C LEU A 124 13.79 2.00 1.79
N ILE A 125 13.20 2.83 2.67
CA ILE A 125 13.23 4.29 2.51
C ILE A 125 14.65 4.81 2.46
N LYS A 126 15.54 4.36 3.35
CA LYS A 126 16.96 4.75 3.37
C LYS A 126 17.68 4.35 2.07
N GLN A 127 17.42 3.17 1.52
CA GLN A 127 17.98 2.75 0.24
C GLN A 127 17.50 3.64 -0.90
N VAL A 128 16.18 3.89 -0.98
CA VAL A 128 15.59 4.73 -2.04
C VAL A 128 16.11 6.17 -1.96
N VAL A 129 16.19 6.76 -0.78
CA VAL A 129 16.72 8.13 -0.59
C VAL A 129 18.15 8.26 -1.11
N ASN A 130 18.99 7.22 -0.92
CA ASN A 130 20.37 7.21 -1.37
C ASN A 130 20.54 6.92 -2.87
N GLU A 131 19.59 6.23 -3.49
CA GLU A 131 19.70 5.71 -4.86
C GLU A 131 18.78 6.42 -5.87
N ILE A 132 17.99 7.40 -5.43
CA ILE A 132 17.05 8.09 -6.32
C ILE A 132 17.79 8.78 -7.47
N PRO A 133 17.49 8.45 -8.74
CA PRO A 133 18.16 9.05 -9.88
C PRO A 133 17.66 10.46 -10.14
N ASN A 134 18.54 11.30 -10.66
CA ASN A 134 18.12 12.56 -11.27
C ASN A 134 17.55 12.27 -12.66
N GLY A 135 16.47 12.95 -13.04
CA GLY A 135 15.86 12.79 -14.34
C GLY A 135 14.45 13.38 -14.45
N ASP A 136 13.79 13.07 -15.55
CA ASP A 136 12.45 13.54 -15.78
C ASP A 136 11.44 12.81 -14.89
N TYR A 137 10.61 13.57 -14.19
CA TYR A 137 9.58 13.08 -13.28
C TYR A 137 8.22 12.83 -13.96
N ILE A 138 8.07 13.20 -15.23
CA ILE A 138 6.85 13.03 -16.03
C ILE A 138 7.22 12.81 -17.52
N THR A 139 6.42 12.01 -18.20
CA THR A 139 6.61 11.77 -19.63
C THR A 139 6.42 13.05 -20.47
N GLU A 140 7.18 13.16 -21.54
CA GLU A 140 7.05 14.25 -22.52
C GLU A 140 5.82 14.10 -23.44
N ASP A 141 5.16 12.93 -23.46
CA ASP A 141 3.98 12.71 -24.29
C ASP A 141 2.78 13.55 -23.80
N LYS A 142 2.54 14.65 -24.49
CA LYS A 142 1.44 15.60 -24.20
C LYS A 142 0.04 15.01 -24.42
N LYS A 143 -0.07 13.82 -24.99
CA LYS A 143 -1.35 13.09 -25.09
C LYS A 143 -1.69 12.35 -23.81
N ILE A 144 -0.70 12.09 -22.97
CA ILE A 144 -0.85 11.39 -21.68
C ILE A 144 -0.72 12.37 -20.52
N ALA A 145 0.35 13.19 -20.54
CA ALA A 145 0.63 14.18 -19.50
C ALA A 145 0.27 15.60 -19.93
N PRO A 146 -0.37 16.40 -19.08
CA PRO A 146 -0.73 17.77 -19.44
C PRO A 146 0.52 18.63 -19.67
N PRO A 147 0.53 19.50 -20.70
CA PRO A 147 1.63 20.42 -20.96
C PRO A 147 1.78 21.45 -19.84
N LYS A 148 2.99 22.01 -19.71
CA LYS A 148 3.28 23.07 -18.75
C LYS A 148 2.46 24.33 -19.05
N ARG A 149 2.05 25.06 -18.02
CA ARG A 149 1.24 26.27 -18.16
C ARG A 149 1.89 27.34 -19.04
N SER A 150 3.20 27.44 -19.00
CA SER A 150 3.99 28.35 -19.86
C SER A 150 3.88 28.00 -21.33
N GLU A 151 3.91 26.72 -21.68
CA GLU A 151 3.78 26.24 -23.06
C GLU A 151 2.41 26.52 -23.66
N MET A 152 1.34 26.41 -22.86
CA MET A 152 -0.03 26.70 -23.31
C MET A 152 -0.23 28.15 -23.78
N LYS A 153 0.59 29.07 -23.31
CA LYS A 153 0.52 30.49 -23.70
C LYS A 153 1.18 30.76 -25.05
N GLY A 154 2.14 29.93 -25.45
CA GLY A 154 2.94 30.14 -26.66
C GLY A 154 2.66 29.13 -27.79
N SER A 155 1.98 28.02 -27.49
CA SER A 155 1.72 26.93 -28.44
C SER A 155 0.24 26.58 -28.50
N MET A 156 -0.36 26.71 -29.67
CA MET A 156 -1.73 26.29 -29.93
C MET A 156 -1.91 24.78 -29.72
N GLU A 157 -0.92 23.99 -30.11
CA GLU A 157 -0.94 22.53 -29.94
C GLU A 157 -0.99 22.14 -28.48
N ALA A 158 -0.16 22.76 -27.65
CA ALA A 158 -0.18 22.53 -26.19
C ALA A 158 -1.52 22.89 -25.56
N LEU A 159 -2.14 23.97 -26.00
CA LEU A 159 -3.47 24.37 -25.54
C LEU A 159 -4.54 23.34 -25.93
N ILE A 160 -4.49 22.81 -27.16
CA ILE A 160 -5.42 21.78 -27.65
C ILE A 160 -5.23 20.48 -26.84
N HIS A 161 -4.01 20.05 -26.61
CA HIS A 161 -3.74 18.86 -25.79
C HIS A 161 -4.25 19.01 -24.37
N HIS A 162 -4.00 20.16 -23.72
CA HIS A 162 -4.53 20.45 -22.41
C HIS A 162 -6.05 20.40 -22.41
N PHE A 163 -6.72 21.07 -23.34
CA PHE A 163 -8.17 21.08 -23.44
C PHE A 163 -8.75 19.67 -23.60
N LYS A 164 -8.19 18.88 -24.50
CA LYS A 164 -8.63 17.50 -24.74
C LYS A 164 -8.43 16.61 -23.51
N LEU A 165 -7.30 16.70 -22.83
CA LEU A 165 -7.04 15.88 -21.63
C LEU A 165 -8.01 16.19 -20.49
N TYR A 166 -8.40 17.44 -20.31
CA TYR A 166 -9.31 17.83 -19.24
C TYR A 166 -10.80 17.69 -19.58
N THR A 167 -11.16 17.72 -20.85
CA THR A 167 -12.56 17.54 -21.26
C THR A 167 -12.89 16.12 -21.65
N GLU A 168 -12.02 15.43 -22.36
CA GLU A 168 -12.23 14.10 -22.91
C GLU A 168 -11.37 13.02 -22.25
N GLY A 169 -10.16 13.36 -21.75
CA GLY A 169 -9.18 12.39 -21.29
C GLY A 169 -8.46 11.69 -22.43
N PHE A 170 -7.62 10.70 -22.10
CA PHE A 170 -6.96 9.86 -23.08
C PHE A 170 -7.74 8.56 -23.28
N ARG A 171 -7.57 7.91 -24.44
CA ARG A 171 -8.24 6.67 -24.80
C ARG A 171 -7.24 5.53 -24.80
N PRO A 172 -7.26 4.65 -23.79
CA PRO A 172 -6.40 3.48 -23.80
C PRO A 172 -6.82 2.47 -24.88
N PRO A 173 -5.92 1.60 -25.33
CA PRO A 173 -6.28 0.54 -26.26
C PRO A 173 -7.28 -0.41 -25.64
N ARG A 174 -8.06 -1.10 -26.49
CA ARG A 174 -8.98 -2.15 -26.04
C ARG A 174 -8.20 -3.29 -25.42
N GLY A 175 -8.67 -3.77 -24.27
CA GLY A 175 -8.03 -4.87 -23.58
C GLY A 175 -8.45 -4.97 -22.12
N ARG A 176 -7.93 -6.02 -21.48
CA ARG A 176 -8.12 -6.27 -20.06
C ARG A 176 -6.76 -6.32 -19.38
N THR A 177 -6.61 -5.60 -18.28
CA THR A 177 -5.39 -5.57 -17.49
C THR A 177 -5.70 -5.84 -16.03
N TYR A 178 -4.88 -6.66 -15.38
CA TYR A 178 -4.85 -6.80 -13.93
C TYR A 178 -3.49 -6.31 -13.42
N THR A 179 -3.53 -5.43 -12.44
CA THR A 179 -2.33 -4.95 -11.76
C THR A 179 -2.58 -5.00 -10.26
N CYS A 180 -1.62 -5.51 -9.52
CA CYS A 180 -1.67 -5.56 -8.06
C CYS A 180 -0.38 -5.03 -7.45
N VAL A 181 -0.50 -4.50 -6.23
CA VAL A 181 0.59 -3.98 -5.42
C VAL A 181 0.46 -4.49 -3.99
N GLU A 182 1.57 -4.62 -3.30
CA GLU A 182 1.59 -4.89 -1.87
C GLU A 182 1.29 -3.58 -1.13
N ALA A 183 0.03 -3.37 -0.77
CA ALA A 183 -0.37 -2.26 0.07
C ALA A 183 -0.12 -2.57 1.55
N PRO A 184 -0.09 -1.57 2.47
CA PRO A 184 0.13 -1.80 3.90
C PRO A 184 -0.83 -2.82 4.54
N LYS A 185 -2.03 -2.97 3.99
CA LYS A 185 -3.06 -3.91 4.47
C LYS A 185 -3.00 -5.27 3.78
N GLY A 186 -2.29 -5.38 2.68
CA GLY A 186 -2.15 -6.58 1.88
C GLY A 186 -2.24 -6.31 0.39
N GLU A 187 -2.57 -7.34 -0.39
CA GLU A 187 -2.66 -7.25 -1.84
C GLU A 187 -3.84 -6.37 -2.27
N PHE A 188 -3.52 -5.20 -2.83
CA PHE A 188 -4.48 -4.33 -3.49
C PHE A 188 -4.38 -4.52 -5.01
N GLY A 189 -5.46 -4.95 -5.63
CA GLY A 189 -5.48 -5.27 -7.05
C GLY A 189 -6.61 -4.55 -7.79
N VAL A 190 -6.33 -4.19 -9.06
CA VAL A 190 -7.31 -3.52 -9.92
C VAL A 190 -7.38 -4.26 -11.26
N ILE A 191 -8.58 -4.67 -11.64
CA ILE A 191 -8.89 -5.18 -12.98
C ILE A 191 -9.57 -4.06 -13.76
N LEU A 192 -8.99 -3.70 -14.88
CA LEU A 192 -9.56 -2.73 -15.81
C LEU A 192 -9.85 -3.40 -17.15
N GLU A 193 -11.05 -3.18 -17.67
CA GLU A 193 -11.43 -3.54 -19.03
C GLU A 193 -11.71 -2.27 -19.83
N SER A 194 -11.00 -2.09 -20.95
CA SER A 194 -11.14 -0.97 -21.85
C SER A 194 -11.81 -1.41 -23.16
N ASP A 195 -12.78 -0.66 -23.60
CA ASP A 195 -13.41 -0.77 -24.93
C ASP A 195 -12.80 0.21 -25.95
N GLY A 196 -11.76 0.94 -25.56
CA GLY A 196 -11.13 1.99 -26.37
C GLY A 196 -11.76 3.37 -26.17
N SER A 197 -12.73 3.51 -25.28
CA SER A 197 -13.28 4.80 -24.88
C SER A 197 -12.41 5.46 -23.78
N ASN A 198 -12.73 6.69 -23.40
CA ASN A 198 -12.08 7.43 -22.32
C ASN A 198 -12.57 7.03 -20.93
N LYS A 199 -13.48 6.09 -20.83
CA LYS A 199 -13.97 5.52 -19.56
C LYS A 199 -13.76 4.02 -19.58
N PRO A 200 -13.39 3.40 -18.45
CA PRO A 200 -13.31 1.95 -18.40
C PRO A 200 -14.69 1.33 -18.60
N TYR A 201 -14.78 0.31 -19.44
CA TYR A 201 -15.99 -0.49 -19.58
C TYR A 201 -16.33 -1.19 -18.27
N ARG A 202 -15.30 -1.70 -17.57
CA ARG A 202 -15.43 -2.33 -16.27
C ARG A 202 -14.19 -2.05 -15.42
N CYS A 203 -14.43 -1.74 -14.15
CA CYS A 203 -13.40 -1.66 -13.12
C CYS A 203 -13.80 -2.55 -11.95
N LYS A 204 -12.91 -3.47 -11.54
CA LYS A 204 -13.05 -4.27 -10.33
C LYS A 204 -11.84 -4.06 -9.44
N ILE A 205 -12.09 -3.69 -8.20
CA ILE A 205 -11.05 -3.45 -7.20
C ILE A 205 -11.05 -4.62 -6.22
N ARG A 206 -9.90 -5.25 -6.00
CA ARG A 206 -9.65 -6.17 -4.92
C ARG A 206 -9.07 -5.39 -3.75
N ALA A 207 -9.89 -5.13 -2.76
CA ALA A 207 -9.49 -4.46 -1.54
C ALA A 207 -9.16 -5.51 -0.48
N PRO A 208 -7.97 -5.54 0.13
CA PRO A 208 -7.60 -6.53 1.14
C PRO A 208 -8.49 -6.42 2.39
N GLY A 209 -8.89 -5.21 2.78
CA GLY A 209 -9.77 -4.96 3.92
C GLY A 209 -11.14 -5.63 3.81
N PHE A 210 -11.69 -5.77 2.60
CA PHE A 210 -12.97 -6.44 2.37
C PHE A 210 -12.94 -7.92 2.80
N TYR A 211 -11.89 -8.64 2.40
CA TYR A 211 -11.69 -10.05 2.80
C TYR A 211 -11.40 -10.18 4.29
N SER A 212 -10.61 -9.26 4.84
CA SER A 212 -10.28 -9.25 6.26
C SER A 212 -11.52 -9.03 7.13
N LEU A 213 -12.40 -8.10 6.75
CA LEU A 213 -13.63 -7.84 7.48
C LEU A 213 -14.61 -9.01 7.38
N ALA A 214 -14.71 -9.67 6.23
CA ALA A 214 -15.57 -10.84 6.06
C ALA A 214 -15.23 -11.99 7.03
N ALA A 215 -13.99 -12.09 7.47
CA ALA A 215 -13.54 -13.08 8.44
C ALA A 215 -13.86 -12.73 9.90
N LEU A 216 -14.31 -11.51 10.20
CA LEU A 216 -14.53 -11.05 11.57
C LEU A 216 -15.51 -11.95 12.36
N ASP A 217 -16.60 -12.38 11.73
CA ASP A 217 -17.56 -13.29 12.38
C ASP A 217 -16.90 -14.61 12.78
N HIS A 218 -16.10 -15.18 11.89
CA HIS A 218 -15.36 -16.42 12.16
C HIS A 218 -14.37 -16.26 13.31
N LEU A 219 -13.60 -15.18 13.33
CA LEU A 219 -12.55 -14.90 14.30
C LEU A 219 -13.10 -14.54 15.69
N SER A 220 -14.31 -13.98 15.74
CA SER A 220 -14.92 -13.55 17.02
C SER A 220 -15.64 -14.67 17.76
N LYS A 221 -15.88 -15.82 17.12
CA LYS A 221 -16.57 -16.95 17.74
C LYS A 221 -15.78 -17.52 18.91
N GLY A 222 -16.44 -17.65 20.06
CA GLY A 222 -15.83 -18.18 21.27
C GLY A 222 -14.99 -17.19 22.08
N HIS A 223 -14.88 -15.95 21.64
CA HIS A 223 -14.18 -14.87 22.31
C HIS A 223 -15.16 -13.91 23.04
N MET A 224 -14.63 -13.12 23.96
CA MET A 224 -15.42 -12.07 24.64
C MET A 224 -15.69 -10.90 23.67
N LEU A 225 -16.77 -10.14 23.93
CA LEU A 225 -17.07 -8.92 23.17
C LEU A 225 -15.90 -7.93 23.16
N ALA A 226 -15.17 -7.83 24.28
CA ALA A 226 -13.97 -6.98 24.36
C ALA A 226 -12.81 -7.46 23.44
N ASP A 227 -12.74 -8.75 23.16
CA ASP A 227 -11.73 -9.32 22.26
C ASP A 227 -12.04 -8.98 20.80
N SER A 228 -13.32 -8.82 20.45
CA SER A 228 -13.71 -8.39 19.11
C SER A 228 -13.08 -7.05 18.72
N VAL A 229 -12.90 -6.12 19.67
CA VAL A 229 -12.22 -4.85 19.43
C VAL A 229 -10.74 -5.06 19.10
N ALA A 230 -10.07 -5.96 19.83
CA ALA A 230 -8.67 -6.30 19.54
C ALA A 230 -8.53 -7.00 18.18
N ILE A 231 -9.48 -7.89 17.85
CA ILE A 231 -9.52 -8.57 16.54
C ILE A 231 -9.68 -7.54 15.42
N ILE A 232 -10.68 -6.63 15.48
CA ILE A 232 -10.91 -5.59 14.49
C ILE A 232 -9.65 -4.72 14.31
N GLY A 233 -9.03 -4.29 15.42
CA GLY A 233 -7.78 -3.53 15.39
C GLY A 233 -6.65 -4.29 14.71
N SER A 234 -6.53 -5.61 14.94
CA SER A 234 -5.52 -6.45 14.33
C SER A 234 -5.76 -6.70 12.83
N LEU A 235 -7.02 -6.69 12.37
CA LEU A 235 -7.40 -6.81 10.96
C LEU A 235 -7.08 -5.54 10.16
N ASP A 236 -6.83 -4.42 10.84
CA ASP A 236 -6.46 -3.14 10.22
C ASP A 236 -7.50 -2.66 9.20
N ILE A 237 -8.76 -2.61 9.60
CA ILE A 237 -9.86 -2.23 8.73
C ILE A 237 -9.91 -0.71 8.51
N VAL A 238 -10.07 -0.30 7.26
CA VAL A 238 -10.45 1.07 6.87
C VAL A 238 -11.73 1.01 6.06
N PHE A 239 -12.80 1.58 6.58
CA PHE A 239 -14.12 1.43 5.98
C PHE A 239 -14.23 2.06 4.59
N GLY A 240 -13.50 3.13 4.30
CA GLY A 240 -13.44 3.71 2.95
C GLY A 240 -12.75 2.84 1.90
N GLU A 241 -12.08 1.76 2.30
CA GLU A 241 -11.56 0.73 1.40
C GLU A 241 -12.62 -0.35 1.11
N ILE A 242 -13.56 -0.54 2.03
CA ILE A 242 -14.55 -1.61 1.99
C ILE A 242 -15.81 -1.15 1.24
N ASP A 243 -16.20 0.09 1.45
CA ASP A 243 -17.29 0.77 0.73
C ASP A 243 -16.82 1.19 -0.67
#